data_cc995c556d0fd909f7eb6ae6e3dc32e2
#
_entry.id   cc995c556d0fd909f7eb6ae6e3dc32e2
#
_cell.length_a   1.000
_cell.length_b   1.000
_cell.length_c   1.000
_cell.angle_alpha   90.00
_cell.angle_beta   90.00
_cell.angle_gamma   90.00
#
_symmetry.space_group_name_H-M   'P 1'
#
loop_
_entity.id
_entity.type
_entity.pdbx_description
1 polymer ?
#
loop_
_entity_poly.entity_id
_entity_poly.type
_entity_poly.pdbx_seq_one_letter_code
_entity_poly.pdbx_strand_id
1 'polypeptide(L)' 'MEDNKYLTEKQASQYFQISERTLGNYRREGRFEPSKEFILVGKQVRYNLRELISYFEYSSVVAK' A
#
# COMPACT_ATOMS: atom_id res chain seq x y z
N MET A 1 18.34 -5.33 8.46
CA MET A 1 17.87 -5.35 8.57
C MET A 1 16.94 -5.02 7.99
N GLU A 2 16.39 -5.28 7.79
CA GLU A 2 15.61 -5.03 7.16
C GLU A 2 14.58 -4.46 7.51
N ASP A 3 14.18 -3.67 7.11
CA ASP A 3 13.18 -2.85 7.55
C ASP A 3 11.96 -2.92 6.72
N ASN A 4 11.95 -3.78 5.74
CA ASN A 4 10.80 -3.95 4.89
C ASN A 4 9.77 -4.77 5.61
N LYS A 5 8.66 -4.16 5.91
CA LYS A 5 7.56 -4.84 6.55
C LYS A 5 6.40 -4.90 5.57
N TYR A 6 5.81 -6.07 5.45
CA TYR A 6 4.70 -6.27 4.53
C TYR A 6 3.43 -6.51 5.31
N LEU A 7 2.35 -5.94 4.83
CA LEU A 7 1.05 -6.01 5.48
C LEU A 7 0.04 -6.65 4.53
N THR A 8 -0.91 -7.37 5.10
CA THR A 8 -2.06 -7.78 4.32
C THR A 8 -2.89 -6.54 3.98
N GLU A 9 -3.83 -6.71 3.04
CA GLU A 9 -4.71 -5.60 2.70
C GLU A 9 -5.49 -5.13 3.91
N LYS A 10 -5.95 -6.07 4.73
CA LYS A 10 -6.68 -5.72 5.94
C LYS A 10 -5.81 -4.94 6.89
N GLN A 11 -4.58 -5.41 7.12
CA GLN A 11 -3.68 -4.71 8.02
C GLN A 11 -3.34 -3.32 7.52
N ALA A 12 -3.12 -3.19 6.21
CA ALA A 12 -2.81 -1.89 5.64
C ALA A 12 -3.99 -0.94 5.77
N SER A 13 -5.20 -1.45 5.55
CA SER A 13 -6.39 -0.62 5.68
C SER A 13 -6.52 -0.09 7.10
N GLN A 14 -6.22 -0.93 8.08
CA GLN A 14 -6.30 -0.50 9.47
C GLN A 14 -5.20 0.49 9.82
N TYR A 15 -4.00 0.25 9.30
CA TYR A 15 -2.88 1.13 9.59
C TYR A 15 -3.14 2.54 9.08
N PHE A 16 -3.66 2.65 7.87
CA PHE A 16 -3.88 3.95 7.25
C PHE A 16 -5.30 4.46 7.46
N GLN A 17 -6.14 3.66 8.09
CA GLN A 17 -7.53 4.03 8.39
C GLN A 17 -8.32 4.36 7.14
N ILE A 18 -8.13 3.53 6.13
CA ILE A 18 -8.93 3.60 4.92
C ILE A 18 -9.48 2.20 4.65
N SER A 19 -10.49 2.11 3.81
CA SER A 19 -11.13 0.82 3.59
C SER A 19 -10.26 -0.07 2.71
N GLU A 20 -10.46 -1.38 2.87
CA GLU A 20 -9.80 -2.33 1.97
C GLU A 20 -10.20 -2.10 0.53
N ARG A 21 -11.44 -1.70 0.33
CA ARG A 21 -11.93 -1.41 -1.00
C ARG A 21 -11.15 -0.27 -1.64
N THR A 22 -10.88 0.77 -0.87
CA THR A 22 -10.11 1.90 -1.37
C THR A 22 -8.70 1.47 -1.78
N LEU A 23 -8.07 0.65 -0.94
CA LEU A 23 -6.74 0.14 -1.28
C LEU A 23 -6.79 -0.68 -2.57
N GLY A 24 -7.78 -1.55 -2.69
CA GLY A 24 -7.91 -2.36 -3.89
C GLY A 24 -8.16 -1.52 -5.13
N ASN A 25 -8.94 -0.45 -4.97
CA ASN A 25 -9.19 0.45 -6.09
C ASN A 25 -7.92 1.14 -6.54
N TYR A 26 -7.12 1.61 -5.58
CA TYR A 26 -5.85 2.25 -5.93
C TYR A 26 -4.95 1.29 -6.68
N ARG A 27 -4.91 0.03 -6.24
CA ARG A 27 -4.09 -0.96 -6.91
C ARG A 27 -4.58 -1.22 -8.33
N ARG A 28 -5.89 -1.34 -8.51
CA ARG A 28 -6.46 -1.59 -9.83
C ARG A 28 -6.33 -0.40 -10.76
N GLU A 29 -6.32 0.79 -10.19
CA GLU A 29 -6.17 2.01 -10.99
C GLU A 29 -4.72 2.27 -11.38
N GLY A 30 -3.81 1.44 -10.91
CA GLY A 30 -2.41 1.62 -11.24
C GLY A 30 -1.68 2.64 -10.42
N ARG A 31 -2.25 3.05 -9.30
CA ARG A 31 -1.59 4.02 -8.43
C ARG A 31 -0.45 3.39 -7.66
N PHE A 32 -0.55 2.09 -7.40
CA PHE A 32 0.52 1.35 -6.74
C PHE A 32 1.24 0.53 -7.78
N GLU A 33 2.55 0.55 -7.75
CA GLU A 33 3.36 -0.19 -8.72
C GLU A 33 3.71 -1.56 -8.19
N PRO A 34 3.57 -2.60 -9.01
CA PRO A 34 4.01 -3.93 -8.59
C PRO A 34 5.48 -3.90 -8.21
N SER A 35 5.82 -4.63 -7.18
CA SER A 35 7.19 -4.74 -6.67
C SER A 35 7.68 -3.47 -5.99
N LYS A 36 6.81 -2.50 -5.84
CA LYS A 36 7.16 -1.29 -5.10
C LYS A 36 6.22 -1.15 -3.91
N GLU A 37 4.99 -0.68 -4.15
CA GLU A 37 4.06 -0.53 -3.05
C GLU A 37 3.43 -1.85 -2.64
N PHE A 38 3.42 -2.83 -3.52
CA PHE A 38 2.87 -4.13 -3.16
C PHE A 38 3.55 -5.23 -3.93
N ILE A 39 3.42 -6.44 -3.41
CA ILE A 39 3.89 -7.64 -4.11
C ILE A 39 2.79 -8.68 -4.02
N LEU A 40 2.90 -9.66 -4.89
CA LEU A 40 2.00 -10.82 -4.84
C LEU A 40 2.77 -12.00 -4.28
N VAL A 41 2.21 -12.60 -3.25
CA VAL A 41 2.77 -13.82 -2.68
C VAL A 41 1.76 -14.91 -2.97
N GLY A 42 2.04 -15.70 -4.00
CA GLY A 42 1.03 -16.59 -4.50
C GLY A 42 -0.11 -15.77 -5.07
N LYS A 43 -1.29 -15.97 -4.54
CA LYS A 43 -2.46 -15.21 -4.99
C LYS A 43 -2.83 -14.11 -4.02
N GLN A 44 -1.97 -13.83 -3.06
CA GLN A 44 -2.30 -12.87 -2.02
C GLN A 44 -1.47 -11.63 -2.18
N VAL A 45 -2.11 -10.49 -1.96
CA VAL A 45 -1.45 -9.20 -2.04
C VAL A 45 -0.80 -8.88 -0.70
N ARG A 46 0.42 -8.37 -0.76
CA ARG A 46 1.10 -7.87 0.44
C ARG A 46 1.62 -6.49 0.13
N TYR A 47 1.35 -5.56 1.02
CA TYR A 47 1.75 -4.16 0.82
C TYR A 47 3.03 -3.87 1.57
N ASN A 48 3.93 -3.14 0.93
CA ASN A 48 5.16 -2.70 1.57
C ASN A 48 4.84 -1.46 2.39
N LEU A 49 4.94 -1.59 3.70
CA LEU A 49 4.55 -0.50 4.59
C LEU A 49 5.35 0.77 4.31
N ARG A 50 6.64 0.62 4.14
CA ARG A 50 7.50 1.77 3.92
C ARG A 50 7.12 2.53 2.66
N GLU A 51 6.87 1.79 1.59
CA GLU A 51 6.50 2.43 0.34
C GLU A 51 5.11 3.05 0.41
N LEU A 52 4.20 2.43 1.14
CA LEU A 52 2.88 3.00 1.31
C LEU A 52 2.95 4.29 2.11
N ILE A 53 3.77 4.31 3.15
CA ILE A 53 3.94 5.54 3.92
C ILE A 53 4.43 6.65 3.02
N SER A 54 5.45 6.37 2.21
CA SER A 54 5.97 7.37 1.28
C SER A 54 4.91 7.81 0.30
N TYR A 55 4.15 6.87 -0.22
CA TYR A 55 3.12 7.21 -1.20
C TYR A 55 2.09 8.17 -0.61
N PHE A 56 1.58 7.84 0.58
CA PHE A 56 0.53 8.66 1.17
C PHE A 56 1.06 9.99 1.66
N GLU A 57 2.29 10.03 2.14
CA GLU A 57 2.88 11.29 2.54
C GLU A 57 3.06 12.22 1.35
N TYR A 58 3.56 11.66 0.26
CA TYR A 58 3.76 12.44 -0.94
C TYR A 58 2.43 12.94 -1.51
N SER A 59 1.44 12.04 -1.57
CA SER A 59 0.14 12.42 -2.08
C SER A 59 -0.51 13.49 -1.22
N SER A 60 -0.35 13.39 0.08
CA SER A 60 -0.91 14.37 0.99
C SER A 60 -0.31 15.75 0.74
N VAL A 61 1.00 15.80 0.53
CA VAL A 61 1.67 17.06 0.26
C VAL A 61 1.20 17.63 -1.09
N VAL A 62 1.14 16.77 -2.09
CA VAL A 62 0.74 17.22 -3.42
C VAL A 62 -0.70 17.66 -3.45
N ALA A 63 -1.54 17.00 -2.67
CA ALA A 63 -2.96 17.32 -2.66
C ALA A 63 -3.25 18.70 -2.10
N LYS A 64 -2.30 19.23 -1.38
CA LYS A 64 -2.46 20.59 -0.87
C LYS A 64 -2.18 21.60 -1.95
#